data_589fceca1f52ee18a5e463c47d59404b
#
_entry.id   589fceca1f52ee18a5e463c47d59404b
#
_cell.length_a   1.000
_cell.length_b   1.000
_cell.length_c   1.000
_cell.angle_alpha   90.00
_cell.angle_beta   90.00
_cell.angle_gamma   90.00
#
_symmetry.space_group_name_H-M   'P 1'
#
loop_
_entity.id
_entity.type
_entity.pdbx_description
1 polymer ?
#
loop_
_entity_poly.entity_id
_entity_poly.type
_entity_poly.pdbx_seq_one_letter_code
_entity_poly.pdbx_strand_id
1 'polypeptide(L)'
;MFVQQQADELINAVTYVKDNLANGVEELAQQVIKAFKNGHKVILMGNGGSAADAQHIAAEFVGRFKKERPSLPALALNTNTSTLTAIGNDYSYDVVFSRQIDGFAQAGDVVIGISTSGNSKNVYLALGLAKRKGCFTAAFLGKDGGTIKEICDLPLVVKSNNTPHIQECHIFMGHCMCELVDQAY
;
A
#
# COMPACT_ATOMS: atom_id res chain seq x y z
N MET A 1 -14.10 -29.54 -5.95
CA MET A 1 -13.32 -29.72 -4.69
C MET A 1 -12.99 -28.35 -4.12
N PHE A 2 -12.85 -28.17 -2.80
CA PHE A 2 -12.70 -26.85 -2.14
C PHE A 2 -11.51 -26.04 -2.70
N VAL A 3 -10.32 -26.62 -2.82
CA VAL A 3 -9.12 -25.93 -3.32
C VAL A 3 -9.30 -25.43 -4.77
N GLN A 4 -9.96 -26.21 -5.62
CA GLN A 4 -10.25 -25.79 -7.00
C GLN A 4 -11.20 -24.59 -7.01
N GLN A 5 -12.25 -24.60 -6.18
CA GLN A 5 -13.16 -23.45 -6.05
C GLN A 5 -12.40 -22.20 -5.59
N GLN A 6 -11.52 -22.31 -4.58
CA GLN A 6 -10.72 -21.16 -4.13
C GLN A 6 -9.77 -20.67 -5.23
N ALA A 7 -9.19 -21.56 -6.01
CA ALA A 7 -8.36 -21.17 -7.15
C ALA A 7 -9.17 -20.42 -8.22
N ASP A 8 -10.37 -20.87 -8.53
CA ASP A 8 -11.27 -20.21 -9.50
C ASP A 8 -11.68 -18.82 -9.00
N GLU A 9 -12.00 -18.67 -7.71
CA GLU A 9 -12.31 -17.37 -7.10
C GLU A 9 -11.11 -16.40 -7.16
N LEU A 10 -9.90 -16.88 -6.90
CA LEU A 10 -8.68 -16.09 -7.03
C LEU A 10 -8.41 -15.69 -8.49
N ILE A 11 -8.56 -16.62 -9.45
CA ILE A 11 -8.42 -16.32 -10.88
C ILE A 11 -9.38 -15.20 -11.29
N ASN A 12 -10.63 -15.24 -10.82
CA ASN A 12 -11.60 -14.19 -11.09
C ASN A 12 -11.16 -12.83 -10.51
N ALA A 13 -10.63 -12.82 -9.28
CA ALA A 13 -10.14 -11.60 -8.64
C ALA A 13 -8.93 -11.01 -9.38
N VAL A 14 -7.97 -11.84 -9.78
CA VAL A 14 -6.80 -11.41 -10.59
C VAL A 14 -7.21 -10.97 -11.98
N THR A 15 -8.19 -11.63 -12.60
CA THR A 15 -8.75 -11.20 -13.90
C THR A 15 -9.37 -9.80 -13.76
N TYR A 16 -10.10 -9.54 -12.67
CA TYR A 16 -10.63 -8.20 -12.41
C TYR A 16 -9.50 -7.15 -12.28
N VAL A 17 -8.41 -7.46 -11.59
CA VAL A 17 -7.24 -6.57 -11.50
C VAL A 17 -6.69 -6.27 -12.89
N LYS A 18 -6.46 -7.30 -13.70
CA LYS A 18 -5.96 -7.17 -15.07
C LYS A 18 -6.86 -6.25 -15.93
N ASP A 19 -8.15 -6.45 -15.87
CA ASP A 19 -9.08 -5.79 -16.79
C ASP A 19 -9.48 -4.37 -16.33
N ASN A 20 -9.38 -4.05 -15.02
CA ASN A 20 -9.88 -2.80 -14.45
C ASN A 20 -8.85 -1.97 -13.70
N LEU A 21 -7.76 -2.56 -13.18
CA LEU A 21 -6.81 -1.88 -12.30
C LEU A 21 -5.39 -1.77 -12.88
N ALA A 22 -5.09 -2.41 -14.00
CA ALA A 22 -3.76 -2.41 -14.59
C ALA A 22 -3.22 -0.99 -14.82
N ASN A 23 -4.00 -0.12 -15.46
CA ASN A 23 -3.61 1.28 -15.70
C ASN A 23 -3.35 2.05 -14.39
N GLY A 24 -4.14 1.78 -13.33
CA GLY A 24 -3.93 2.41 -12.02
C GLY A 24 -2.65 1.92 -11.34
N VAL A 25 -2.29 0.64 -11.49
CA VAL A 25 -1.00 0.11 -10.99
C VAL A 25 0.17 0.75 -11.73
N GLU A 26 0.07 0.92 -13.05
CA GLU A 26 1.07 1.60 -13.86
C GLU A 26 1.18 3.09 -13.47
N GLU A 27 0.06 3.78 -13.25
CA GLU A 27 0.04 5.16 -12.75
C GLU A 27 0.74 5.26 -11.39
N LEU A 28 0.44 4.36 -10.44
CA LEU A 28 1.10 4.33 -9.15
C LEU A 28 2.62 4.15 -9.30
N ALA A 29 3.06 3.21 -10.16
CA ALA A 29 4.49 3.00 -10.42
C ALA A 29 5.15 4.28 -10.96
N GLN A 30 4.50 5.03 -11.86
CA GLN A 30 5.04 6.30 -12.35
C GLN A 30 5.15 7.37 -11.26
N GLN A 31 4.18 7.46 -10.33
CA GLN A 31 4.27 8.36 -9.19
C GLN A 31 5.43 7.98 -8.25
N VAL A 32 5.62 6.68 -8.00
CA VAL A 32 6.74 6.17 -7.21
C VAL A 32 8.09 6.47 -7.88
N ILE A 33 8.22 6.22 -9.18
CA ILE A 33 9.43 6.54 -9.96
C ILE A 33 9.74 8.04 -9.88
N LYS A 34 8.71 8.88 -10.06
CA LYS A 34 8.84 10.34 -9.97
C LYS A 34 9.29 10.77 -8.58
N ALA A 35 8.72 10.21 -7.52
CA ALA A 35 9.10 10.49 -6.15
C ALA A 35 10.58 10.16 -5.91
N PHE A 36 11.00 8.95 -6.23
CA PHE A 36 12.40 8.52 -6.07
C PHE A 36 13.39 9.38 -6.87
N LYS A 37 13.08 9.71 -8.12
CA LYS A 37 13.95 10.58 -8.96
C LYS A 37 14.08 12.00 -8.41
N ASN A 38 13.13 12.45 -7.60
CA ASN A 38 13.15 13.75 -6.93
C ASN A 38 13.66 13.70 -5.48
N GLY A 39 14.24 12.58 -5.04
CA GLY A 39 14.79 12.43 -3.69
C GLY A 39 13.75 12.24 -2.58
N HIS A 40 12.52 11.87 -2.94
CA HIS A 40 11.45 11.52 -2.03
C HIS A 40 11.41 10.01 -1.74
N LYS A 41 10.50 9.58 -0.88
CA LYS A 41 10.38 8.19 -0.43
C LYS A 41 8.97 7.65 -0.59
N VAL A 42 8.86 6.32 -0.47
CA VAL A 42 7.58 5.62 -0.34
C VAL A 42 7.34 5.21 1.11
N ILE A 43 6.16 5.48 1.63
CA ILE A 43 5.72 5.08 2.96
C ILE A 43 4.52 4.16 2.84
N LEU A 44 4.60 2.97 3.44
CA LEU A 44 3.54 1.95 3.37
C LEU A 44 3.00 1.64 4.76
N MET A 45 1.73 1.25 4.82
CA MET A 45 1.07 0.84 6.06
C MET A 45 -0.15 -0.04 5.81
N GLY A 46 -0.47 -0.90 6.79
CA GLY A 46 -1.66 -1.74 6.79
C GLY A 46 -1.81 -2.47 8.12
N ASN A 47 -2.82 -3.33 8.27
CA ASN A 47 -3.04 -4.11 9.47
C ASN A 47 -3.01 -5.61 9.15
N GLY A 48 -2.57 -6.46 10.08
CA GLY A 48 -2.54 -7.91 9.91
C GLY A 48 -1.74 -8.35 8.69
N GLY A 49 -2.35 -9.10 7.76
CA GLY A 49 -1.73 -9.50 6.49
C GLY A 49 -1.31 -8.32 5.64
N SER A 50 -2.11 -7.25 5.62
CA SER A 50 -1.75 -6.00 4.93
C SER A 50 -0.55 -5.28 5.56
N ALA A 51 -0.25 -5.51 6.84
CA ALA A 51 1.00 -5.08 7.45
C ALA A 51 2.21 -5.87 6.92
N ALA A 52 2.02 -7.18 6.71
CA ALA A 52 3.04 -8.03 6.08
C ALA A 52 3.31 -7.59 4.63
N ASP A 53 2.27 -7.31 3.84
CA ASP A 53 2.41 -6.80 2.48
C ASP A 53 3.14 -5.45 2.45
N ALA A 54 2.82 -4.53 3.36
CA ALA A 54 3.50 -3.23 3.47
C ALA A 54 5.01 -3.39 3.72
N GLN A 55 5.38 -4.30 4.62
CA GLN A 55 6.78 -4.61 4.92
C GLN A 55 7.49 -5.28 3.74
N HIS A 56 6.81 -6.24 3.10
CA HIS A 56 7.33 -6.95 1.94
C HIS A 56 7.64 -5.97 0.79
N ILE A 57 6.66 -5.15 0.40
CA ILE A 57 6.84 -4.17 -0.68
C ILE A 57 7.95 -3.15 -0.34
N ALA A 58 8.03 -2.68 0.91
CA ALA A 58 9.11 -1.78 1.33
C ALA A 58 10.49 -2.44 1.21
N ALA A 59 10.59 -3.74 1.54
CA ALA A 59 11.83 -4.50 1.43
C ALA A 59 12.29 -4.66 -0.03
N GLU A 60 11.35 -4.81 -0.97
CA GLU A 60 11.67 -4.90 -2.40
C GLU A 60 12.29 -3.60 -2.94
N PHE A 61 11.91 -2.43 -2.41
CA PHE A 61 12.52 -1.15 -2.77
C PHE A 61 13.88 -0.95 -2.10
N VAL A 62 14.00 -1.23 -0.80
CA VAL A 62 15.24 -1.02 -0.04
C VAL A 62 16.32 -2.01 -0.41
N GLY A 63 15.98 -3.27 -0.61
CA GLY A 63 16.87 -4.30 -1.14
C GLY A 63 16.99 -4.21 -2.65
N ARG A 64 16.48 -5.20 -3.32
CA ARG A 64 16.24 -5.22 -4.77
C ARG A 64 15.08 -6.17 -5.08
N PHE A 65 14.35 -5.94 -6.15
CA PHE A 65 13.32 -6.88 -6.59
C PHE A 65 13.90 -7.89 -7.58
N LYS A 66 13.95 -7.58 -8.85
CA LYS A 66 14.50 -8.46 -9.89
C LYS A 66 15.84 -7.97 -10.43
N LYS A 67 16.05 -6.66 -10.51
CA LYS A 67 17.24 -6.03 -11.11
C LYS A 67 18.19 -5.53 -10.03
N GLU A 68 19.49 -5.68 -10.25
CA GLU A 68 20.51 -5.06 -9.42
C GLU A 68 20.51 -3.55 -9.64
N ARG A 69 20.31 -2.78 -8.58
CA ARG A 69 20.20 -1.31 -8.58
C ARG A 69 20.52 -0.72 -7.21
N PRO A 70 20.76 0.58 -7.10
CA PRO A 70 20.85 1.24 -5.80
C PRO A 70 19.58 1.07 -4.94
N SER A 71 19.75 1.09 -3.62
CA SER A 71 18.66 1.08 -2.67
C SER A 71 17.72 2.28 -2.89
N LEU A 72 16.42 2.04 -2.88
CA LEU A 72 15.39 3.07 -3.01
C LEU A 72 14.71 3.32 -1.66
N PRO A 73 14.48 4.60 -1.25
CA PRO A 73 14.03 4.92 0.10
C PRO A 73 12.55 4.55 0.30
N ALA A 74 12.30 3.47 1.01
CA ALA A 74 10.96 3.01 1.37
C ALA A 74 10.86 2.64 2.85
N LEU A 75 9.71 2.86 3.45
CA LEU A 75 9.46 2.64 4.87
C LEU A 75 8.09 2.01 5.09
N ALA A 76 8.02 0.89 5.81
CA ALA A 76 6.78 0.36 6.34
C ALA A 76 6.59 0.82 7.79
N LEU A 77 5.48 1.49 8.10
CA LEU A 77 5.18 2.02 9.43
C LEU A 77 4.86 0.93 10.47
N ASN A 78 4.86 -0.31 10.06
CA ASN A 78 4.55 -1.49 10.89
C ASN A 78 5.77 -2.11 11.58
N THR A 79 6.99 -1.65 11.30
CA THR A 79 8.22 -2.36 11.68
C THR A 79 8.72 -2.01 13.08
N ASN A 80 8.52 -0.78 13.53
CA ASN A 80 8.97 -0.35 14.86
C ASN A 80 7.89 -0.67 15.90
N THR A 81 8.05 -1.81 16.57
CA THR A 81 7.11 -2.28 17.59
C THR A 81 7.04 -1.36 18.81
N SER A 82 8.16 -0.72 19.18
CA SER A 82 8.16 0.27 20.28
C SER A 82 7.30 1.49 19.92
N THR A 83 7.43 2.01 18.71
CA THR A 83 6.61 3.14 18.23
C THR A 83 5.12 2.77 18.20
N LEU A 84 4.78 1.59 17.63
CA LEU A 84 3.39 1.13 17.55
C LEU A 84 2.76 0.96 18.93
N THR A 85 3.48 0.30 19.85
CA THR A 85 2.95 0.02 21.19
C THR A 85 2.88 1.28 22.05
N ALA A 86 3.87 2.17 22.00
CA ALA A 86 3.85 3.44 22.72
C ALA A 86 2.67 4.32 22.24
N ILE A 87 2.52 4.54 20.94
CA ILE A 87 1.40 5.34 20.42
C ILE A 87 0.06 4.68 20.73
N GLY A 88 -0.04 3.35 20.59
CA GLY A 88 -1.26 2.61 20.90
C GLY A 88 -1.66 2.70 22.36
N ASN A 89 -0.68 2.68 23.29
CA ASN A 89 -0.90 2.79 24.73
C ASN A 89 -1.22 4.24 25.18
N ASP A 90 -0.47 5.22 24.68
CA ASP A 90 -0.54 6.60 25.16
C ASP A 90 -1.69 7.40 24.52
N TYR A 91 -2.12 7.01 23.32
CA TYR A 91 -3.18 7.68 22.58
C TYR A 91 -4.29 6.71 22.19
N SER A 92 -4.13 6.04 21.05
CA SER A 92 -5.02 4.94 20.56
C SER A 92 -4.41 4.25 19.35
N TYR A 93 -4.90 3.04 19.05
CA TYR A 93 -4.51 2.34 17.82
C TYR A 93 -4.99 3.06 16.54
N ASP A 94 -6.00 3.90 16.65
CA ASP A 94 -6.51 4.70 15.52
C ASP A 94 -5.48 5.68 14.95
N VAL A 95 -4.55 6.15 15.77
CA VAL A 95 -3.56 7.17 15.37
C VAL A 95 -2.13 6.63 15.19
N VAL A 96 -1.93 5.31 15.30
CA VAL A 96 -0.59 4.70 15.24
C VAL A 96 0.17 5.02 13.95
N PHE A 97 -0.52 5.14 12.82
CA PHE A 97 0.08 5.50 11.55
C PHE A 97 0.12 7.01 11.33
N SER A 98 -0.95 7.72 11.66
CA SER A 98 -1.00 9.18 11.43
C SER A 98 0.06 9.93 12.23
N ARG A 99 0.37 9.50 13.46
CA ARG A 99 1.48 10.09 14.23
C ARG A 99 2.86 9.84 13.61
N GLN A 100 3.06 8.67 12.99
CA GLN A 100 4.29 8.38 12.24
C GLN A 100 4.35 9.17 10.92
N ILE A 101 3.21 9.31 10.21
CA ILE A 101 3.11 10.19 9.03
C ILE A 101 3.47 11.63 9.39
N ASP A 102 3.03 12.12 10.54
CA ASP A 102 3.37 13.49 10.98
C ASP A 102 4.88 13.70 11.08
N GLY A 103 5.60 12.73 11.64
CA GLY A 103 7.05 12.79 11.81
C GLY A 103 7.87 12.49 10.56
N PHE A 104 7.42 11.58 9.69
CA PHE A 104 8.23 11.07 8.58
C PHE A 104 7.88 11.57 7.20
N ALA A 105 6.60 11.93 6.95
CA ALA A 105 6.14 12.29 5.62
C ALA A 105 6.47 13.74 5.27
N GLN A 106 6.91 13.96 4.04
CA GLN A 106 7.21 15.26 3.46
C GLN A 106 6.46 15.44 2.14
N ALA A 107 6.22 16.67 1.73
CA ALA A 107 5.61 16.97 0.44
C ALA A 107 6.43 16.31 -0.70
N GLY A 108 5.75 15.66 -1.63
CA GLY A 108 6.36 14.90 -2.73
C GLY A 108 6.58 13.41 -2.45
N ASP A 109 6.45 12.95 -1.20
CA ASP A 109 6.46 11.51 -0.88
C ASP A 109 5.21 10.80 -1.45
N VAL A 110 5.31 9.51 -1.67
CA VAL A 110 4.17 8.63 -1.98
C VAL A 110 3.80 7.84 -0.73
N VAL A 111 2.52 7.89 -0.33
CA VAL A 111 2.01 7.17 0.83
C VAL A 111 0.96 6.16 0.39
N ILE A 112 1.20 4.88 0.67
CA ILE A 112 0.35 3.76 0.26
C ILE A 112 -0.29 3.12 1.48
N GLY A 113 -1.62 3.19 1.57
CA GLY A 113 -2.41 2.50 2.59
C GLY A 113 -2.97 1.18 2.07
N ILE A 114 -2.91 0.11 2.86
CA ILE A 114 -3.43 -1.20 2.48
C ILE A 114 -4.55 -1.59 3.46
N SER A 115 -5.76 -1.79 2.93
CA SER A 115 -6.94 -2.16 3.72
C SER A 115 -7.94 -2.99 2.94
N THR A 116 -8.10 -4.26 3.26
CA THR A 116 -9.03 -5.16 2.58
C THR A 116 -10.50 -4.76 2.73
N SER A 117 -10.86 -4.03 3.77
CA SER A 117 -12.22 -3.51 3.98
C SER A 117 -12.44 -2.09 3.45
N GLY A 118 -11.35 -1.34 3.19
CA GLY A 118 -11.42 0.08 2.90
C GLY A 118 -11.85 0.97 4.08
N ASN A 119 -11.99 0.39 5.30
CA ASN A 119 -12.53 1.08 6.47
C ASN A 119 -11.60 1.08 7.70
N SER A 120 -10.33 0.73 7.53
CA SER A 120 -9.35 0.77 8.62
C SER A 120 -9.09 2.22 9.04
N LYS A 121 -9.58 2.60 10.23
CA LYS A 121 -9.56 4.00 10.71
C LYS A 121 -8.15 4.57 10.82
N ASN A 122 -7.19 3.78 11.29
CA ASN A 122 -5.78 4.20 11.37
C ASN A 122 -5.17 4.49 10.00
N VAL A 123 -5.50 3.70 8.97
CA VAL A 123 -5.06 3.93 7.58
C VAL A 123 -5.76 5.18 7.01
N TYR A 124 -7.07 5.32 7.24
CA TYR A 124 -7.83 6.49 6.81
C TYR A 124 -7.24 7.80 7.36
N LEU A 125 -7.00 7.87 8.67
CA LEU A 125 -6.44 9.07 9.31
C LEU A 125 -5.03 9.40 8.80
N ALA A 126 -4.22 8.38 8.55
CA ALA A 126 -2.87 8.55 8.05
C ALA A 126 -2.84 9.07 6.60
N LEU A 127 -3.66 8.49 5.70
CA LEU A 127 -3.77 8.97 4.31
C LEU A 127 -4.32 10.40 4.25
N GLY A 128 -5.33 10.72 5.06
CA GLY A 128 -5.86 12.08 5.13
C GLY A 128 -4.83 13.11 5.62
N LEU A 129 -3.96 12.74 6.55
CA LEU A 129 -2.85 13.60 6.99
C LEU A 129 -1.76 13.71 5.90
N ALA A 130 -1.37 12.60 5.28
CA ALA A 130 -0.37 12.57 4.21
C ALA A 130 -0.77 13.49 3.05
N LYS A 131 -2.03 13.43 2.63
CA LYS A 131 -2.57 14.32 1.59
C LYS A 131 -2.46 15.79 1.97
N ARG A 132 -2.82 16.16 3.21
CA ARG A 132 -2.65 17.56 3.70
C ARG A 132 -1.18 17.99 3.77
N LYS A 133 -0.24 17.07 3.93
CA LYS A 133 1.20 17.34 3.90
C LYS A 133 1.77 17.44 2.48
N GLY A 134 0.96 17.27 1.44
CA GLY A 134 1.38 17.36 0.04
C GLY A 134 1.99 16.07 -0.50
N CYS A 135 1.73 14.93 0.13
CA CYS A 135 2.10 13.62 -0.40
C CYS A 135 1.09 13.18 -1.47
N PHE A 136 1.54 12.41 -2.46
CA PHE A 136 0.63 11.62 -3.29
C PHE A 136 0.14 10.41 -2.49
N THR A 137 -1.18 10.19 -2.47
CA THR A 137 -1.79 9.14 -1.67
C THR A 137 -2.44 8.08 -2.53
N ALA A 138 -2.06 6.81 -2.33
CA ALA A 138 -2.68 5.66 -2.97
C ALA A 138 -3.18 4.66 -1.93
N ALA A 139 -4.13 3.82 -2.33
CA ALA A 139 -4.61 2.77 -1.45
C ALA A 139 -4.91 1.47 -2.20
N PHE A 140 -4.45 0.34 -1.66
CA PHE A 140 -4.87 -1.00 -2.06
C PHE A 140 -6.06 -1.39 -1.20
N LEU A 141 -7.22 -1.54 -1.83
CA LEU A 141 -8.51 -1.71 -1.17
C LEU A 141 -9.23 -2.96 -1.67
N GLY A 142 -10.20 -3.41 -0.92
CA GLY A 142 -11.09 -4.50 -1.33
C GLY A 142 -12.56 -4.12 -1.20
N LYS A 143 -13.44 -5.08 -1.52
CA LYS A 143 -14.90 -4.94 -1.44
C LYS A 143 -15.39 -3.77 -2.31
N ASP A 144 -15.99 -2.76 -1.69
CA ASP A 144 -16.47 -1.52 -2.32
C ASP A 144 -15.49 -0.34 -2.20
N GLY A 145 -14.35 -0.56 -1.52
CA GLY A 145 -13.32 0.45 -1.26
C GLY A 145 -13.53 1.24 0.04
N GLY A 146 -14.69 1.09 0.68
CA GLY A 146 -15.02 1.76 1.93
C GLY A 146 -14.81 3.28 1.90
N THR A 147 -14.58 3.87 3.08
CA THR A 147 -14.37 5.32 3.23
C THR A 147 -13.00 5.79 2.73
N ILE A 148 -12.00 4.89 2.66
CA ILE A 148 -10.64 5.25 2.25
C ILE A 148 -10.60 5.66 0.78
N LYS A 149 -11.39 5.03 -0.10
CA LYS A 149 -11.39 5.36 -1.52
C LYS A 149 -11.79 6.80 -1.82
N GLU A 150 -12.56 7.45 -0.93
CA GLU A 150 -13.07 8.80 -1.12
C GLU A 150 -12.03 9.89 -0.80
N ILE A 151 -10.94 9.52 -0.09
CA ILE A 151 -9.96 10.50 0.40
C ILE A 151 -8.59 10.41 -0.26
N CYS A 152 -8.20 9.27 -0.83
CA CYS A 152 -6.91 9.11 -1.49
C CYS A 152 -6.97 9.56 -2.97
N ASP A 153 -5.79 9.86 -3.53
CA ASP A 153 -5.69 10.33 -4.93
C ASP A 153 -5.87 9.17 -5.90
N LEU A 154 -5.39 7.97 -5.54
CA LEU A 154 -5.47 6.78 -6.38
C LEU A 154 -5.95 5.56 -5.57
N PRO A 155 -7.25 5.27 -5.55
CA PRO A 155 -7.79 4.05 -4.97
C PRO A 155 -7.74 2.88 -5.97
N LEU A 156 -7.10 1.77 -5.60
CA LEU A 156 -7.08 0.51 -6.35
C LEU A 156 -7.95 -0.51 -5.62
N VAL A 157 -9.20 -0.67 -6.08
CA VAL A 157 -10.23 -1.45 -5.38
C VAL A 157 -10.43 -2.80 -6.05
N VAL A 158 -10.00 -3.87 -5.39
CA VAL A 158 -10.26 -5.27 -5.81
C VAL A 158 -11.70 -5.65 -5.44
N LYS A 159 -12.54 -5.85 -6.43
CA LYS A 159 -13.95 -6.25 -6.23
C LYS A 159 -14.07 -7.73 -5.87
N SER A 160 -13.78 -8.06 -4.63
CA SER A 160 -13.96 -9.36 -4.01
C SER A 160 -14.45 -9.18 -2.58
N ASN A 161 -15.21 -10.15 -2.05
CA ASN A 161 -15.58 -10.21 -0.63
C ASN A 161 -14.71 -11.20 0.16
N ASN A 162 -13.85 -11.94 -0.52
CA ASN A 162 -12.94 -12.92 0.09
C ASN A 162 -11.64 -12.21 0.49
N THR A 163 -11.43 -11.98 1.79
CA THR A 163 -10.28 -11.24 2.33
C THR A 163 -8.92 -11.84 1.91
N PRO A 164 -8.67 -13.15 1.99
CA PRO A 164 -7.47 -13.78 1.44
C PRO A 164 -7.21 -13.41 -0.03
N HIS A 165 -8.19 -13.54 -0.91
CA HIS A 165 -8.03 -13.24 -2.33
C HIS A 165 -7.81 -11.75 -2.61
N ILE A 166 -8.38 -10.86 -1.79
CA ILE A 166 -8.06 -9.43 -1.84
C ILE A 166 -6.58 -9.21 -1.50
N GLN A 167 -6.05 -9.85 -0.45
CA GLN A 167 -4.64 -9.73 -0.06
C GLN A 167 -3.70 -10.30 -1.14
N GLU A 168 -4.03 -11.45 -1.72
CA GLU A 168 -3.28 -12.04 -2.83
C GLU A 168 -3.22 -11.10 -4.04
N CYS A 169 -4.32 -10.39 -4.34
CA CYS A 169 -4.32 -9.35 -5.37
C CYS A 169 -3.50 -8.11 -4.96
N HIS A 170 -3.53 -7.71 -3.68
CA HIS A 170 -2.75 -6.56 -3.19
C HIS A 170 -1.25 -6.80 -3.36
N ILE A 171 -0.74 -7.96 -2.92
CA ILE A 171 0.69 -8.25 -3.09
C ILE A 171 1.05 -8.44 -4.57
N PHE A 172 0.17 -9.00 -5.40
CA PHE A 172 0.38 -9.08 -6.84
C PHE A 172 0.53 -7.68 -7.48
N MET A 173 -0.36 -6.74 -7.16
CA MET A 173 -0.24 -5.34 -7.62
C MET A 173 1.04 -4.68 -7.10
N GLY A 174 1.41 -4.95 -5.85
CA GLY A 174 2.68 -4.49 -5.24
C GLY A 174 3.90 -4.99 -6.02
N HIS A 175 3.95 -6.27 -6.37
CA HIS A 175 5.03 -6.84 -7.18
C HIS A 175 5.08 -6.24 -8.60
N CYS A 176 3.93 -6.04 -9.26
CA CYS A 176 3.88 -5.38 -10.57
C CYS A 176 4.44 -3.94 -10.48
N MET A 177 4.06 -3.18 -9.45
CA MET A 177 4.61 -1.85 -9.20
C MET A 177 6.12 -1.89 -8.99
N CYS A 178 6.63 -2.82 -8.17
CA CYS A 178 8.09 -2.98 -7.93
C CYS A 178 8.85 -3.29 -9.22
N GLU A 179 8.31 -4.16 -10.06
CA GLU A 179 8.94 -4.52 -11.35
C GLU A 179 9.00 -3.33 -12.31
N LEU A 180 7.91 -2.56 -12.41
CA LEU A 180 7.89 -1.34 -13.23
C LEU A 180 8.88 -0.29 -12.72
N VAL A 181 9.05 -0.18 -11.40
CA VAL A 181 10.07 0.70 -10.80
C VAL A 181 11.48 0.19 -11.14
N ASP A 182 11.74 -1.11 -11.01
CA ASP A 182 13.04 -1.71 -11.38
C ASP A 182 13.43 -1.44 -12.85
N GLN A 183 12.44 -1.41 -13.76
CA GLN A 183 12.71 -1.11 -15.18
C GLN A 183 13.17 0.34 -15.42
N ALA A 184 12.87 1.25 -14.49
CA ALA A 184 13.21 2.67 -14.58
C ALA A 184 14.61 3.00 -14.00
N TYR A 185 15.27 2.01 -13.39
CA TYR A 185 16.61 2.07 -12.76
C TYR A 185 17.54 1.02 -13.34
#